data_0efc3dbb907c1a0e9af63aa2b3f06685
#
_entry.id   0efc3dbb907c1a0e9af63aa2b3f06685
#
_cell.length_a   1.000
_cell.length_b   1.000
_cell.length_c   1.000
_cell.angle_alpha   90.00
_cell.angle_beta   90.00
_cell.angle_gamma   90.00
#
_symmetry.space_group_name_H-M   'P 1'
#
loop_
_entity.id
_entity.type
_entity.pdbx_description
1 polymer ?
#
loop_
_entity_poly.entity_id
_entity_poly.type
_entity_poly.pdbx_seq_one_letter_code
_entity_poly.pdbx_strand_id
1 'polypeptide(L)'
;SGDAASLYQTRCASGDLGDIIILDNADMQDCIDVGLIADISEDLPNYENLMKYEEQISLFNDAINEVIGKEGVYAIPAEMNSNGPTEYKEDTVAVMPRLEWDHYVEVGAPEMKNLDDLLDTLKKIQDAYPTNEAGDKTYALSLWPDWDGTSIENVNQLTKWYGQEVNGSILLGTDNSITPLTDKDGAYYKMLKFLYKANQMGLVDPDSATQDWNA
;
A
#
# COMPACT_ATOMS: atom_id res chain seq x y z
N SER A 1 -14.15 2.79 9.64
CA SER A 1 -15.45 2.75 10.16
C SER A 1 -16.53 2.69 9.10
N GLY A 2 -17.54 1.82 9.28
CA GLY A 2 -18.54 1.46 8.29
C GLY A 2 -19.46 2.58 7.78
N ASP A 3 -19.35 3.80 8.32
CA ASP A 3 -20.19 4.93 7.93
C ASP A 3 -19.76 5.61 6.62
N ALA A 4 -18.48 5.52 6.23
CA ALA A 4 -18.00 6.20 5.03
C ALA A 4 -18.56 5.59 3.74
N ALA A 5 -18.58 4.27 3.62
CA ALA A 5 -19.12 3.57 2.46
C ALA A 5 -20.65 3.78 2.35
N SER A 6 -21.37 3.74 3.48
CA SER A 6 -22.82 4.00 3.52
C SER A 6 -23.14 5.45 3.15
N LEU A 7 -22.33 6.40 3.60
CA LEU A 7 -22.49 7.81 3.24
C LEU A 7 -22.22 8.04 1.76
N TYR A 8 -21.16 7.43 1.21
CA TYR A 8 -20.84 7.49 -0.22
C TYR A 8 -22.02 6.95 -1.06
N GLN A 9 -22.51 5.73 -0.78
CA GLN A 9 -23.64 5.15 -1.47
C GLN A 9 -24.90 6.01 -1.39
N THR A 10 -25.16 6.61 -0.23
CA THR A 10 -26.31 7.51 -0.06
C THR A 10 -26.16 8.76 -0.93
N ARG A 11 -24.97 9.35 -1.00
CA ARG A 11 -24.69 10.51 -1.84
C ARG A 11 -24.76 10.17 -3.33
N CYS A 12 -24.24 9.02 -3.75
CA CYS A 12 -24.40 8.53 -5.12
C CYS A 12 -25.88 8.40 -5.48
N ALA A 13 -26.68 7.77 -4.62
CA ALA A 13 -28.11 7.58 -4.84
C ALA A 13 -28.90 8.90 -4.88
N SER A 14 -28.46 9.93 -4.16
CA SER A 14 -29.10 11.27 -4.15
C SER A 14 -28.58 12.20 -5.24
N GLY A 15 -27.50 11.85 -5.94
CA GLY A 15 -26.82 12.72 -6.90
C GLY A 15 -26.06 13.89 -6.26
N ASP A 16 -25.78 13.82 -4.96
CA ASP A 16 -25.13 14.88 -4.18
C ASP A 16 -23.70 14.48 -3.81
N LEU A 17 -22.83 14.39 -4.82
CA LEU A 17 -21.40 14.08 -4.63
C LEU A 17 -20.52 15.34 -4.49
N GLY A 18 -21.04 16.52 -4.78
CA GLY A 18 -20.29 17.77 -4.86
C GLY A 18 -19.65 18.01 -6.23
N ASP A 19 -18.95 19.15 -6.36
CA ASP A 19 -18.39 19.58 -7.63
C ASP A 19 -17.11 18.83 -8.01
N ILE A 20 -16.34 18.36 -7.02
CA ILE A 20 -15.12 17.57 -7.19
C ILE A 20 -15.16 16.42 -6.21
N ILE A 21 -14.94 15.22 -6.71
CA ILE A 21 -14.94 13.99 -5.91
C ILE A 21 -13.66 13.20 -6.17
N ILE A 22 -13.21 12.48 -5.15
CA ILE A 22 -12.14 11.50 -5.26
C ILE A 22 -12.81 10.13 -5.31
N LEU A 23 -12.53 9.37 -6.36
CA LEU A 23 -13.08 8.04 -6.58
C LEU A 23 -11.97 7.02 -6.76
N ASP A 24 -12.23 5.81 -6.31
CA ASP A 24 -11.45 4.65 -6.70
C ASP A 24 -11.87 4.17 -8.09
N ASN A 25 -10.96 3.52 -8.80
CA ASN A 25 -11.22 3.01 -10.16
C ASN A 25 -12.43 2.07 -10.23
N ALA A 26 -12.71 1.34 -9.13
CA ALA A 26 -13.85 0.43 -9.06
C ALA A 26 -15.22 1.14 -9.11
N ASP A 27 -15.29 2.39 -8.64
CA ASP A 27 -16.53 3.17 -8.58
C ASP A 27 -16.77 4.03 -9.83
N MET A 28 -15.76 4.17 -10.69
CA MET A 28 -15.80 5.06 -11.86
C MET A 28 -16.92 4.70 -12.82
N GLN A 29 -17.06 3.42 -13.18
CA GLN A 29 -18.06 2.99 -14.15
C GLN A 29 -19.48 3.32 -13.68
N ASP A 30 -19.82 2.96 -12.45
CA ASP A 30 -21.14 3.20 -11.89
C ASP A 30 -21.49 4.69 -11.87
N CYS A 31 -20.54 5.54 -11.48
CA CYS A 31 -20.72 6.99 -11.43
C CYS A 31 -20.88 7.62 -12.83
N ILE A 32 -20.16 7.13 -13.83
CA ILE A 32 -20.29 7.57 -15.22
C ILE A 32 -21.63 7.14 -15.81
N ASP A 33 -22.02 5.88 -15.59
CA ASP A 33 -23.25 5.31 -16.15
C ASP A 33 -24.52 6.00 -15.64
N VAL A 34 -24.51 6.43 -14.37
CA VAL A 34 -25.63 7.18 -13.80
C VAL A 34 -25.54 8.71 -13.98
N GLY A 35 -24.48 9.19 -14.66
CA GLY A 35 -24.32 10.59 -15.00
C GLY A 35 -23.89 11.50 -13.84
N LEU A 36 -23.24 10.95 -12.81
CA LEU A 36 -22.69 11.71 -11.69
C LEU A 36 -21.33 12.34 -12.00
N ILE A 37 -20.64 11.86 -13.04
CA ILE A 37 -19.39 12.39 -13.54
C ILE A 37 -19.60 12.97 -14.91
N ALA A 38 -19.20 14.22 -15.09
CA ALA A 38 -19.28 14.91 -16.37
C ALA A 38 -18.13 14.50 -17.29
N ASP A 39 -18.41 14.43 -18.59
CA ASP A 39 -17.37 14.44 -19.60
C ASP A 39 -16.84 15.87 -19.77
N ILE A 40 -15.56 16.07 -19.48
CA ILE A 40 -14.89 17.38 -19.57
C ILE A 40 -14.02 17.54 -20.81
N SER A 41 -14.19 16.70 -21.83
CA SER A 41 -13.38 16.73 -23.06
C SER A 41 -13.38 18.10 -23.75
N GLU A 42 -14.52 18.78 -23.77
CA GLU A 42 -14.64 20.10 -24.40
C GLU A 42 -14.06 21.23 -23.52
N ASP A 43 -14.07 21.06 -22.22
CA ASP A 43 -13.64 22.08 -21.26
C ASP A 43 -12.15 22.01 -20.96
N LEU A 44 -11.57 20.81 -20.94
CA LEU A 44 -10.17 20.56 -20.56
C LEU A 44 -9.17 21.46 -21.30
N PRO A 45 -9.29 21.70 -22.64
CA PRO A 45 -8.36 22.55 -23.36
C PRO A 45 -8.31 24.02 -22.89
N ASN A 46 -9.31 24.47 -22.15
CA ASN A 46 -9.36 25.83 -21.62
C ASN A 46 -8.50 26.00 -20.34
N TYR A 47 -7.97 24.92 -19.79
CA TYR A 47 -7.19 24.92 -18.54
C TYR A 47 -5.70 24.72 -18.80
N GLU A 48 -4.98 25.81 -19.10
CA GLU A 48 -3.54 25.79 -19.45
C GLU A 48 -2.66 24.99 -18.48
N ASN A 49 -2.99 24.97 -17.19
CA ASN A 49 -2.21 24.22 -16.21
C ASN A 49 -2.45 22.71 -16.29
N LEU A 50 -3.66 22.28 -16.60
CA LEU A 50 -3.96 20.87 -16.82
C LEU A 50 -3.37 20.37 -18.14
N MET A 51 -3.37 21.21 -19.17
CA MET A 51 -2.80 20.89 -20.48
C MET A 51 -1.28 20.64 -20.46
N LYS A 52 -0.58 21.03 -19.39
CA LYS A 52 0.81 20.63 -19.17
C LYS A 52 0.98 19.12 -18.91
N TYR A 53 -0.11 18.45 -18.56
CA TYR A 53 -0.20 17.04 -18.26
C TYR A 53 -1.16 16.31 -19.21
N GLU A 54 -1.38 16.86 -20.41
CA GLU A 54 -2.31 16.32 -21.40
C GLU A 54 -2.06 14.83 -21.69
N GLU A 55 -0.78 14.43 -21.84
CA GLU A 55 -0.40 13.05 -22.09
C GLU A 55 -0.84 12.11 -20.96
N GLN A 56 -0.60 12.50 -19.69
CA GLN A 56 -0.96 11.70 -18.52
C GLN A 56 -2.48 11.61 -18.35
N ILE A 57 -3.18 12.72 -18.58
CA ILE A 57 -4.64 12.75 -18.49
C ILE A 57 -5.25 11.90 -19.61
N SER A 58 -4.72 11.97 -20.84
CA SER A 58 -5.19 11.16 -21.96
C SER A 58 -5.01 9.68 -21.69
N LEU A 59 -3.79 9.24 -21.33
CA LEU A 59 -3.51 7.83 -21.04
C LEU A 59 -4.36 7.26 -19.90
N PHE A 60 -4.64 8.06 -18.89
CA PHE A 60 -5.50 7.64 -17.80
C PHE A 60 -6.96 7.45 -18.26
N ASN A 61 -7.47 8.38 -19.05
CA ASN A 61 -8.82 8.29 -19.58
C ASN A 61 -8.96 7.24 -20.70
N ASP A 62 -7.93 6.98 -21.50
CA ASP A 62 -7.92 5.88 -22.45
C ASP A 62 -8.15 4.54 -21.76
N ALA A 63 -7.50 4.32 -20.62
CA ALA A 63 -7.70 3.11 -19.81
C ALA A 63 -9.13 3.04 -19.22
N ILE A 64 -9.70 4.17 -18.78
CA ILE A 64 -11.09 4.23 -18.30
C ILE A 64 -12.04 3.93 -19.47
N ASN A 65 -11.86 4.57 -20.61
CA ASN A 65 -12.68 4.43 -21.81
C ASN A 65 -12.71 2.98 -22.31
N GLU A 66 -11.59 2.27 -22.25
CA GLU A 66 -11.53 0.85 -22.59
C GLU A 66 -12.43 -0.01 -21.68
N VAL A 67 -12.43 0.29 -20.37
CA VAL A 67 -13.24 -0.46 -19.39
C VAL A 67 -14.72 -0.15 -19.54
N ILE A 68 -15.09 1.13 -19.65
CA ILE A 68 -16.49 1.56 -19.71
C ILE A 68 -17.11 1.47 -21.09
N GLY A 69 -16.29 1.27 -22.14
CA GLY A 69 -16.75 1.22 -23.53
C GLY A 69 -17.32 2.53 -24.06
N LYS A 70 -16.85 3.67 -23.56
CA LYS A 70 -17.36 5.01 -23.90
C LYS A 70 -16.20 6.01 -23.94
N GLU A 71 -16.10 6.76 -25.04
CA GLU A 71 -15.07 7.80 -25.19
C GLU A 71 -15.40 9.06 -24.39
N GLY A 72 -14.38 9.68 -23.80
CA GLY A 72 -14.50 10.93 -23.05
C GLY A 72 -13.33 11.18 -22.12
N VAL A 73 -13.34 12.34 -21.45
CA VAL A 73 -12.43 12.68 -20.36
C VAL A 73 -13.25 12.80 -19.10
N TYR A 74 -13.20 11.77 -18.28
CA TYR A 74 -14.04 11.64 -17.08
C TYR A 74 -13.30 11.88 -15.78
N ALA A 75 -11.96 11.84 -15.82
CA ALA A 75 -11.16 11.98 -14.60
C ALA A 75 -9.83 12.69 -14.87
N ILE A 76 -9.36 13.34 -13.82
CA ILE A 76 -7.99 13.85 -13.70
C ILE A 76 -7.27 12.97 -12.70
N PRO A 77 -6.11 12.36 -13.04
CA PRO A 77 -5.36 11.55 -12.10
C PRO A 77 -5.04 12.32 -10.82
N ALA A 78 -5.19 11.69 -9.65
CA ALA A 78 -4.87 12.30 -8.36
C ALA A 78 -3.36 12.58 -8.22
N GLU A 79 -2.54 11.80 -8.91
CA GLU A 79 -1.09 11.97 -8.96
C GLU A 79 -0.65 12.15 -10.42
N MET A 80 -0.02 13.28 -10.69
CA MET A 80 0.58 13.59 -11.99
C MET A 80 1.98 14.13 -11.75
N ASN A 81 2.93 13.66 -12.55
CA ASN A 81 4.29 14.18 -12.54
C ASN A 81 4.72 14.59 -13.96
N SER A 82 5.81 15.36 -14.06
CA SER A 82 6.34 15.83 -15.32
C SER A 82 7.09 14.76 -16.13
N ASN A 83 7.22 13.56 -15.59
CA ASN A 83 7.82 12.45 -16.33
C ASN A 83 6.70 11.73 -17.07
N GLY A 84 6.90 11.41 -18.33
CA GLY A 84 5.97 10.58 -19.08
C GLY A 84 5.86 9.18 -18.42
N PRO A 85 4.75 8.47 -18.65
CA PRO A 85 4.53 7.14 -18.07
C PRO A 85 5.52 6.09 -18.58
N THR A 86 6.29 6.42 -19.61
CA THR A 86 7.36 5.58 -20.19
C THR A 86 8.74 5.86 -19.58
N GLU A 87 8.90 6.92 -18.80
CA GLU A 87 10.15 7.25 -18.14
C GLU A 87 10.15 6.70 -16.71
N TYR A 88 10.86 5.60 -16.51
CA TYR A 88 11.17 5.12 -15.17
C TYR A 88 12.08 6.13 -14.47
N LYS A 89 11.66 6.61 -13.33
CA LYS A 89 12.49 7.40 -12.43
C LYS A 89 12.58 6.66 -11.11
N GLU A 90 13.80 6.37 -10.69
CA GLU A 90 14.01 5.78 -9.37
C GLU A 90 13.44 6.71 -8.30
N ASP A 91 12.43 6.22 -7.59
CA ASP A 91 11.78 6.96 -6.51
C ASP A 91 12.31 6.50 -5.16
N THR A 92 12.07 7.33 -4.14
CA THR A 92 12.45 7.00 -2.77
C THR A 92 11.61 5.82 -2.28
N VAL A 93 12.27 4.76 -1.82
CA VAL A 93 11.58 3.60 -1.26
C VAL A 93 10.78 4.02 -0.03
N ALA A 94 9.46 4.04 -0.14
CA ALA A 94 8.57 4.43 0.94
C ALA A 94 8.41 3.33 1.99
N VAL A 95 8.42 2.07 1.56
CA VAL A 95 8.24 0.90 2.43
C VAL A 95 9.54 0.11 2.52
N MET A 96 10.23 0.25 3.63
CA MET A 96 11.48 -0.46 3.91
C MET A 96 11.60 -0.78 5.41
N PRO A 97 12.39 -1.78 5.80
CA PRO A 97 12.75 -2.00 7.19
C PRO A 97 13.46 -0.77 7.77
N ARG A 98 13.02 -0.31 8.92
CA ARG A 98 13.65 0.79 9.66
C ARG A 98 13.91 0.35 11.08
N LEU A 99 15.03 0.78 11.63
CA LEU A 99 15.38 0.61 13.04
C LEU A 99 15.56 1.99 13.68
N GLU A 100 15.19 2.10 14.92
CA GLU A 100 15.54 3.27 15.71
C GLU A 100 17.05 3.26 15.95
N TRP A 101 17.71 4.27 15.41
CA TRP A 101 19.18 4.30 15.34
C TRP A 101 19.84 4.29 16.71
N ASP A 102 19.31 5.07 17.63
CA ASP A 102 19.89 5.21 18.97
C ASP A 102 19.83 3.88 19.73
N HIS A 103 18.70 3.21 19.70
CA HIS A 103 18.54 1.88 20.31
C HIS A 103 19.46 0.83 19.65
N TYR A 104 19.59 0.88 18.32
CA TYR A 104 20.49 -0.02 17.60
C TYR A 104 21.96 0.17 18.00
N VAL A 105 22.41 1.45 18.13
CA VAL A 105 23.78 1.77 18.54
C VAL A 105 24.02 1.32 20.00
N GLU A 106 23.07 1.55 20.90
CA GLU A 106 23.19 1.20 22.31
C GLU A 106 23.27 -0.32 22.54
N VAL A 107 22.64 -1.15 21.71
CA VAL A 107 22.80 -2.61 21.77
C VAL A 107 24.07 -3.12 21.07
N GLY A 108 24.97 -2.20 20.68
CA GLY A 108 26.28 -2.51 20.14
C GLY A 108 26.36 -2.56 18.62
N ALA A 109 25.37 -2.02 17.91
CA ALA A 109 25.29 -1.96 16.44
C ALA A 109 25.71 -3.28 15.75
N PRO A 110 25.08 -4.42 16.10
CA PRO A 110 25.48 -5.72 15.59
C PRO A 110 25.34 -5.79 14.07
N GLU A 111 26.34 -6.38 13.41
CA GLU A 111 26.27 -6.62 11.97
C GLU A 111 25.10 -7.58 11.66
N MET A 112 24.28 -7.19 10.67
CA MET A 112 23.16 -8.00 10.18
C MET A 112 23.43 -8.40 8.73
N LYS A 113 23.54 -9.71 8.47
CA LYS A 113 23.79 -10.28 7.12
C LYS A 113 22.55 -10.90 6.50
N ASN A 114 21.56 -11.17 7.32
CA ASN A 114 20.32 -11.83 6.93
C ASN A 114 19.19 -11.45 7.90
N LEU A 115 17.97 -11.90 7.62
CA LEU A 115 16.80 -11.58 8.43
C LEU A 115 16.78 -12.31 9.81
N ASP A 116 17.53 -13.38 9.97
CA ASP A 116 17.70 -14.00 11.29
C ASP A 116 18.54 -13.09 12.20
N ASP A 117 19.62 -12.50 11.68
CA ASP A 117 20.40 -11.52 12.43
C ASP A 117 19.57 -10.28 12.80
N LEU A 118 18.61 -9.88 11.93
CA LEU A 118 17.65 -8.83 12.23
C LEU A 118 16.78 -9.21 13.43
N LEU A 119 16.22 -10.44 13.48
CA LEU A 119 15.41 -10.88 14.61
C LEU A 119 16.21 -10.89 15.91
N ASP A 120 17.46 -11.35 15.87
CA ASP A 120 18.33 -11.36 17.04
C ASP A 120 18.66 -9.93 17.51
N THR A 121 18.81 -9.00 16.59
CA THR A 121 19.00 -7.58 16.88
C THR A 121 17.76 -6.96 17.50
N LEU A 122 16.60 -7.19 16.91
CA LEU A 122 15.30 -6.74 17.44
C LEU A 122 15.06 -7.29 18.85
N LYS A 123 15.44 -8.54 19.11
CA LYS A 123 15.35 -9.13 20.45
C LYS A 123 16.22 -8.40 21.46
N LYS A 124 17.46 -8.07 21.12
CA LYS A 124 18.34 -7.29 21.99
C LYS A 124 17.78 -5.91 22.29
N ILE A 125 17.22 -5.24 21.27
CA ILE A 125 16.59 -3.93 21.44
C ILE A 125 15.38 -4.04 22.37
N GLN A 126 14.47 -4.98 22.12
CA GLN A 126 13.27 -5.18 22.98
C GLN A 126 13.64 -5.53 24.41
N ASP A 127 14.69 -6.33 24.62
CA ASP A 127 15.15 -6.67 25.99
C ASP A 127 15.79 -5.48 26.71
N ALA A 128 16.45 -4.57 25.98
CA ALA A 128 17.01 -3.34 26.52
C ALA A 128 15.94 -2.28 26.82
N TYR A 129 14.88 -2.24 26.01
CA TYR A 129 13.78 -1.29 26.10
C TYR A 129 12.43 -2.01 26.21
N PRO A 130 12.16 -2.70 27.33
CA PRO A 130 10.97 -3.55 27.47
C PRO A 130 9.66 -2.77 27.61
N THR A 131 9.75 -1.45 27.90
CA THR A 131 8.58 -0.57 28.07
C THR A 131 8.84 0.79 27.43
N ASN A 132 7.76 1.45 26.97
CA ASN A 132 7.78 2.83 26.50
C ASN A 132 7.81 3.82 27.68
N GLU A 133 7.80 5.13 27.37
CA GLU A 133 7.78 6.20 28.40
C GLU A 133 6.53 6.16 29.28
N ALA A 134 5.41 5.64 28.78
CA ALA A 134 4.17 5.49 29.55
C ALA A 134 4.20 4.25 30.47
N GLY A 135 5.19 3.38 30.32
CA GLY A 135 5.32 2.14 31.10
C GLY A 135 4.64 0.93 30.44
N ASP A 136 4.10 1.10 29.22
CA ASP A 136 3.50 0.01 28.48
C ASP A 136 4.57 -0.87 27.84
N LYS A 137 4.28 -2.16 27.72
CA LYS A 137 5.18 -3.12 27.10
C LYS A 137 5.41 -2.80 25.63
N THR A 138 6.68 -2.80 25.21
CA THR A 138 7.06 -2.62 23.81
C THR A 138 7.21 -3.94 23.08
N TYR A 139 6.91 -3.91 21.78
CA TYR A 139 7.13 -5.03 20.87
C TYR A 139 7.92 -4.54 19.65
N ALA A 140 8.84 -5.38 19.18
CA ALA A 140 9.69 -5.03 18.05
C ALA A 140 8.94 -5.00 16.72
N LEU A 141 7.85 -5.75 16.60
CA LEU A 141 7.00 -5.82 15.42
C LEU A 141 5.55 -5.63 15.81
N SER A 142 4.96 -4.54 15.36
CA SER A 142 3.52 -4.28 15.42
C SER A 142 2.96 -4.36 14.01
N LEU A 143 1.97 -5.22 13.82
CA LEU A 143 1.36 -5.49 12.52
C LEU A 143 -0.14 -5.17 12.61
N TRP A 144 -0.78 -5.01 11.46
CA TRP A 144 -2.23 -4.87 11.37
C TRP A 144 -2.72 -5.61 10.11
N PRO A 145 -4.00 -6.04 10.06
CA PRO A 145 -4.51 -6.79 8.92
C PRO A 145 -4.39 -6.02 7.61
N ASP A 146 -5.14 -4.97 7.45
CA ASP A 146 -5.10 -4.06 6.31
C ASP A 146 -5.84 -2.77 6.65
N TRP A 147 -5.82 -1.79 5.74
CA TRP A 147 -6.53 -0.52 5.88
C TRP A 147 -8.03 -0.69 6.10
N ASP A 148 -8.64 -1.70 5.52
CA ASP A 148 -10.05 -2.05 5.68
C ASP A 148 -10.32 -3.08 6.79
N GLY A 149 -9.26 -3.60 7.42
CA GLY A 149 -9.34 -4.61 8.48
C GLY A 149 -9.70 -6.02 8.01
N THR A 150 -9.71 -6.29 6.71
CA THR A 150 -10.21 -7.56 6.14
C THR A 150 -9.16 -8.41 5.46
N SER A 151 -7.99 -7.86 5.14
CA SER A 151 -6.92 -8.56 4.43
C SER A 151 -5.58 -8.53 5.19
N ILE A 152 -4.60 -9.24 4.66
CA ILE A 152 -3.22 -9.27 5.18
C ILE A 152 -2.24 -8.59 4.21
N GLU A 153 -2.70 -7.69 3.35
CA GLU A 153 -1.85 -7.09 2.33
C GLU A 153 -0.67 -6.34 2.91
N ASN A 154 -0.85 -5.60 4.01
CA ASN A 154 0.26 -4.93 4.67
C ASN A 154 1.33 -5.90 5.14
N VAL A 155 0.93 -7.09 5.63
CA VAL A 155 1.86 -8.15 6.00
C VAL A 155 2.53 -8.74 4.76
N ASN A 156 1.81 -8.88 3.65
CA ASN A 156 2.34 -9.37 2.38
C ASN A 156 3.46 -8.48 1.83
N GLN A 157 3.52 -7.19 2.18
CA GLN A 157 4.63 -6.32 1.81
C GLN A 157 5.99 -6.84 2.27
N LEU A 158 6.05 -7.65 3.33
CA LEU A 158 7.29 -8.26 3.80
C LEU A 158 7.90 -9.26 2.81
N THR A 159 7.14 -9.75 1.83
CA THR A 159 7.68 -10.61 0.76
C THR A 159 8.70 -9.87 -0.10
N LYS A 160 8.60 -8.54 -0.20
CA LYS A 160 9.54 -7.68 -0.92
C LYS A 160 10.95 -7.74 -0.34
N TRP A 161 11.09 -8.04 0.95
CA TRP A 161 12.40 -8.26 1.57
C TRP A 161 13.14 -9.49 1.03
N TYR A 162 12.42 -10.37 0.37
CA TYR A 162 12.95 -11.57 -0.29
C TYR A 162 12.97 -11.42 -1.82
N GLY A 163 12.75 -10.20 -2.35
CA GLY A 163 12.81 -9.91 -3.77
C GLY A 163 11.59 -10.36 -4.59
N GLN A 164 10.47 -10.61 -3.93
CA GLN A 164 9.22 -10.97 -4.62
C GLN A 164 8.05 -10.19 -4.05
N GLU A 165 7.07 -9.90 -4.89
CA GLU A 165 5.82 -9.23 -4.53
C GLU A 165 4.63 -10.17 -4.71
N VAL A 166 3.68 -10.12 -3.78
CA VAL A 166 2.42 -10.86 -3.89
C VAL A 166 1.50 -10.12 -4.85
N ASN A 167 0.98 -10.84 -5.85
CA ASN A 167 -0.06 -10.35 -6.75
C ASN A 167 -1.13 -11.44 -6.92
N GLY A 168 -2.20 -11.36 -6.16
CA GLY A 168 -3.23 -12.39 -6.10
C GLY A 168 -2.65 -13.74 -5.66
N SER A 169 -2.68 -14.73 -6.54
CA SER A 169 -2.21 -16.09 -6.26
C SER A 169 -0.78 -16.39 -6.70
N ILE A 170 -0.03 -15.36 -7.10
CA ILE A 170 1.33 -15.50 -7.60
C ILE A 170 2.31 -14.59 -6.88
N LEU A 171 3.58 -14.90 -7.01
CA LEU A 171 4.72 -14.07 -6.61
C LEU A 171 5.42 -13.58 -7.87
N LEU A 172 5.61 -12.26 -7.96
CA LEU A 172 6.38 -11.59 -9.00
C LEU A 172 7.78 -11.28 -8.48
N GLY A 173 8.80 -11.81 -9.13
CA GLY A 173 10.19 -11.55 -8.79
C GLY A 173 10.74 -10.31 -9.49
N THR A 174 11.76 -9.69 -8.89
CA THR A 174 12.50 -8.56 -9.50
C THR A 174 13.23 -8.93 -10.79
N ASP A 175 13.41 -10.24 -11.04
CA ASP A 175 13.95 -10.82 -12.27
C ASP A 175 12.86 -11.16 -13.30
N ASN A 176 11.63 -10.67 -13.12
CA ASN A 176 10.43 -11.00 -13.89
C ASN A 176 9.98 -12.46 -13.77
N SER A 177 10.48 -13.20 -12.79
CA SER A 177 9.99 -14.56 -12.53
C SER A 177 8.56 -14.52 -11.97
N ILE A 178 7.77 -15.52 -12.35
CA ILE A 178 6.41 -15.73 -11.83
C ILE A 178 6.36 -17.11 -11.20
N THR A 179 6.04 -17.14 -9.91
CA THR A 179 5.91 -18.39 -9.17
C THR A 179 4.57 -18.47 -8.42
N PRO A 180 4.02 -19.66 -8.16
CA PRO A 180 2.81 -19.77 -7.35
C PRO A 180 3.03 -19.24 -5.93
N LEU A 181 2.01 -18.61 -5.35
CA LEU A 181 2.05 -18.16 -3.95
C LEU A 181 2.39 -19.28 -2.96
N THR A 182 1.97 -20.50 -3.30
CA THR A 182 2.18 -21.71 -2.48
C THR A 182 3.55 -22.34 -2.63
N ASP A 183 4.46 -21.74 -3.40
CA ASP A 183 5.83 -22.24 -3.54
C ASP A 183 6.55 -22.17 -2.19
N LYS A 184 7.05 -23.33 -1.71
CA LYS A 184 7.73 -23.45 -0.42
C LYS A 184 9.09 -22.77 -0.37
N ASP A 185 9.70 -22.52 -1.53
CA ASP A 185 10.94 -21.77 -1.68
C ASP A 185 10.71 -20.29 -1.99
N GLY A 186 9.46 -19.92 -2.22
CA GLY A 186 9.02 -18.54 -2.51
C GLY A 186 9.06 -17.61 -1.30
N ALA A 187 9.00 -16.31 -1.59
CA ALA A 187 9.08 -15.24 -0.59
C ALA A 187 7.92 -15.31 0.43
N TYR A 188 6.73 -15.71 -0.01
CA TYR A 188 5.58 -15.81 0.91
C TYR A 188 5.82 -16.82 2.03
N TYR A 189 6.34 -18.00 1.68
CA TYR A 189 6.65 -19.01 2.69
C TYR A 189 7.83 -18.61 3.59
N LYS A 190 8.82 -17.90 3.04
CA LYS A 190 9.93 -17.35 3.81
C LYS A 190 9.45 -16.29 4.80
N MET A 191 8.55 -15.40 4.36
CA MET A 191 7.91 -14.40 5.22
C MET A 191 7.13 -15.06 6.38
N LEU A 192 6.32 -16.08 6.10
CA LEU A 192 5.60 -16.80 7.15
C LEU A 192 6.54 -17.43 8.17
N LYS A 193 7.67 -17.99 7.74
CA LYS A 193 8.69 -18.53 8.64
C LYS A 193 9.34 -17.43 9.50
N PHE A 194 9.65 -16.28 8.89
CA PHE A 194 10.19 -15.13 9.60
C PHE A 194 9.22 -14.67 10.70
N LEU A 195 7.95 -14.44 10.36
CA LEU A 195 6.93 -14.02 11.32
C LEU A 195 6.68 -15.07 12.41
N TYR A 196 6.64 -16.34 12.04
CA TYR A 196 6.54 -17.44 13.02
C TYR A 196 7.70 -17.40 14.02
N LYS A 197 8.95 -17.27 13.54
CA LYS A 197 10.13 -17.17 14.38
C LYS A 197 10.07 -15.93 15.28
N ALA A 198 9.71 -14.77 14.71
CA ALA A 198 9.52 -13.55 15.46
C ALA A 198 8.49 -13.72 16.59
N ASN A 199 7.36 -14.35 16.29
CA ASN A 199 6.33 -14.63 17.29
C ASN A 199 6.83 -15.57 18.41
N GLN A 200 7.57 -16.63 18.06
CA GLN A 200 8.17 -17.53 19.06
C GLN A 200 9.20 -16.81 19.98
N MET A 201 9.86 -15.77 19.46
CA MET A 201 10.78 -14.93 20.23
C MET A 201 10.06 -13.87 21.07
N GLY A 202 8.74 -13.74 20.95
CA GLY A 202 7.94 -12.74 21.66
C GLY A 202 8.13 -11.32 21.13
N LEU A 203 8.50 -11.18 19.85
CA LEU A 203 8.76 -9.91 19.19
C LEU A 203 7.52 -9.29 18.55
N VAL A 204 6.50 -10.12 18.26
CA VAL A 204 5.25 -9.66 17.61
C VAL A 204 4.26 -9.23 18.68
N ASP A 205 3.68 -8.05 18.49
CA ASP A 205 2.59 -7.57 19.32
C ASP A 205 1.39 -8.53 19.24
N PRO A 206 0.86 -9.02 20.37
CA PRO A 206 -0.28 -9.94 20.38
C PRO A 206 -1.56 -9.29 19.79
N ASP A 207 -1.68 -7.96 19.83
CA ASP A 207 -2.83 -7.24 19.29
C ASP A 207 -2.76 -7.05 17.78
N SER A 208 -1.66 -7.46 17.14
CA SER A 208 -1.43 -7.37 15.67
C SER A 208 -2.55 -7.96 14.81
N ALA A 209 -3.34 -8.89 15.33
CA ALA A 209 -4.45 -9.50 14.58
C ALA A 209 -5.77 -8.71 14.66
N THR A 210 -5.86 -7.75 15.57
CA THR A 210 -7.12 -7.06 15.89
C THR A 210 -7.02 -5.54 15.85
N GLN A 211 -5.82 -5.00 15.93
CA GLN A 211 -5.58 -3.56 15.86
C GLN A 211 -5.72 -3.04 14.42
N ASP A 212 -6.07 -1.79 14.28
CA ASP A 212 -6.05 -1.09 13.02
C ASP A 212 -4.76 -0.28 12.84
N TRP A 213 -4.64 0.41 11.71
CA TRP A 213 -3.45 1.19 11.37
C TRP A 213 -3.22 2.44 12.25
N ASN A 214 -4.20 2.84 13.07
CA ASN A 214 -4.09 3.96 14.01
C ASN A 214 -3.58 3.55 15.41
N ALA A 215 -3.40 2.26 15.66
CA ALA A 215 -3.04 1.73 16.97
C ALA A 215 -1.61 2.07 17.41
#